data_46958c2b6e694e6a720b2c5f4189244f
#
_entry.id   46958c2b6e694e6a720b2c5f4189244f
#
_cell.length_a   1.000
_cell.length_b   1.000
_cell.length_c   1.000
_cell.angle_alpha   90.00
_cell.angle_beta   90.00
_cell.angle_gamma   90.00
#
_symmetry.space_group_name_H-M   'P 1'
#
loop_
_entity.id
_entity.type
_entity.pdbx_description
1 polymer ?
#
loop_
_entity_poly.entity_id
_entity_poly.type
_entity_poly.pdbx_seq_one_letter_code
_entity_poly.pdbx_strand_id
1 'polypeptide(L)'
;MEKKGLRVLTYNIHKGFNVGNRRFVLHQIKEALIAANADLLFLQEMQGEHHRHKKNVEHWPDQSHIEFIAEGVWPHFAYGKNAIYNVGHHGNAILSKYPFQSWENINVSPFPWASRSLLHGIIRLPDSAQDVHIVCIHFGLMGKERRLQIGKLCDRIDSHVPHDAPLIVAGDFNDWRGQAGRLFHDHLDLQEVFLQTHGRHARTFPVWLPFLQMDRIYYRGLVPVSCDRLAHSPWDLLSDHAPLAASFAL
;
A
#
# COMPACT_ATOMS: atom_id res chain seq x y z
N MET A 1 26.61 11.30 12.40
CA MET A 1 25.29 11.67 11.83
C MET A 1 24.64 10.37 11.35
N GLU A 2 23.59 9.91 12.01
CA GLU A 2 22.78 8.82 11.47
C GLU A 2 22.26 9.24 10.09
N LYS A 3 22.52 8.42 9.06
CA LYS A 3 21.91 8.64 7.75
C LYS A 3 20.40 8.58 7.94
N LYS A 4 19.74 9.72 7.77
CA LYS A 4 18.28 9.76 7.74
C LYS A 4 17.81 8.81 6.64
N GLY A 5 17.05 7.79 6.99
CA GLY A 5 16.47 6.83 6.05
C GLY A 5 14.99 7.06 5.91
N LEU A 6 14.42 6.67 4.77
CA LEU A 6 12.98 6.62 4.54
C LEU A 6 12.48 5.19 4.77
N ARG A 7 11.63 4.98 5.78
CA ARG A 7 11.01 3.70 6.06
C ARG A 7 9.58 3.67 5.54
N VAL A 8 9.28 2.70 4.69
CA VAL A 8 7.96 2.52 4.09
C VAL A 8 7.38 1.17 4.44
N LEU A 9 6.04 1.07 4.53
CA LEU A 9 5.35 -0.18 4.79
C LEU A 9 4.12 -0.28 3.89
N THR A 10 3.91 -1.45 3.26
CA THR A 10 2.66 -1.77 2.56
C THR A 10 1.91 -2.89 3.25
N TYR A 11 0.58 -2.75 3.35
CA TYR A 11 -0.27 -3.72 4.04
C TYR A 11 -1.71 -3.71 3.53
N ASN A 12 -2.20 -4.84 3.06
CA ASN A 12 -3.62 -5.07 2.88
C ASN A 12 -4.23 -5.39 4.26
N ILE A 13 -5.02 -4.47 4.80
CA ILE A 13 -5.56 -4.54 6.17
C ILE A 13 -6.91 -5.27 6.29
N HIS A 14 -7.37 -5.88 5.19
CA HIS A 14 -8.61 -6.66 5.16
C HIS A 14 -9.79 -5.95 5.86
N LYS A 15 -10.00 -4.66 5.56
CA LYS A 15 -11.07 -3.80 6.12
C LYS A 15 -11.05 -3.67 7.65
N GLY A 16 -9.92 -3.97 8.30
CA GLY A 16 -9.77 -3.96 9.76
C GLY A 16 -10.27 -5.24 10.45
N PHE A 17 -10.48 -6.32 9.69
CA PHE A 17 -10.85 -7.62 10.23
C PHE A 17 -9.69 -8.62 10.17
N ASN A 18 -9.68 -9.55 11.11
CA ASN A 18 -8.67 -10.60 11.18
C ASN A 18 -8.84 -11.66 10.07
N VAL A 19 -7.88 -12.58 9.99
CA VAL A 19 -7.96 -13.79 9.15
C VAL A 19 -9.31 -14.49 9.35
N GLY A 20 -10.04 -14.70 8.25
CA GLY A 20 -11.37 -15.31 8.29
C GLY A 20 -12.52 -14.35 8.59
N ASN A 21 -12.26 -13.05 8.67
CA ASN A 21 -13.29 -11.99 8.76
C ASN A 21 -14.22 -12.12 9.99
N ARG A 22 -13.68 -12.63 11.11
CA ARG A 22 -14.47 -12.98 12.32
C ARG A 22 -14.38 -11.95 13.44
N ARG A 23 -13.27 -11.24 13.55
CA ARG A 23 -13.04 -10.25 14.62
C ARG A 23 -12.57 -8.94 14.01
N PHE A 24 -13.13 -7.87 14.52
CA PHE A 24 -12.64 -6.52 14.21
C PHE A 24 -11.36 -6.26 15.03
N VAL A 25 -10.26 -5.93 14.36
CA VAL A 25 -8.92 -5.84 14.94
C VAL A 25 -8.20 -4.53 14.54
N LEU A 26 -8.94 -3.51 14.12
CA LEU A 26 -8.36 -2.26 13.65
C LEU A 26 -7.48 -1.56 14.71
N HIS A 27 -7.85 -1.68 16.00
CA HIS A 27 -7.07 -1.13 17.11
C HIS A 27 -5.70 -1.81 17.20
N GLN A 28 -5.66 -3.14 17.12
CA GLN A 28 -4.42 -3.91 17.13
C GLN A 28 -3.57 -3.65 15.87
N ILE A 29 -4.23 -3.44 14.71
CA ILE A 29 -3.55 -3.01 13.49
C ILE A 29 -2.88 -1.66 13.71
N LYS A 30 -3.56 -0.66 14.28
CA LYS A 30 -2.99 0.66 14.61
C LYS A 30 -1.75 0.52 15.50
N GLU A 31 -1.84 -0.23 16.58
CA GLU A 31 -0.72 -0.47 17.50
C GLU A 31 0.49 -1.11 16.80
N ALA A 32 0.25 -2.13 15.97
CA ALA A 32 1.30 -2.79 15.21
C ALA A 32 1.96 -1.87 14.18
N LEU A 33 1.17 -1.03 13.47
CA LEU A 33 1.67 -0.03 12.53
C LEU A 33 2.52 1.04 13.23
N ILE A 34 2.10 1.50 14.41
CA ILE A 34 2.89 2.43 15.24
C ILE A 34 4.21 1.79 15.64
N ALA A 35 4.18 0.54 16.12
CA ALA A 35 5.39 -0.20 16.50
C ALA A 35 6.36 -0.45 15.33
N ALA A 36 5.83 -0.62 14.10
CA ALA A 36 6.65 -0.74 12.89
C ALA A 36 7.39 0.56 12.53
N ASN A 37 6.95 1.71 13.05
CA ASN A 37 7.57 3.02 12.92
C ASN A 37 7.94 3.41 11.48
N ALA A 38 7.03 3.16 10.53
CA ALA A 38 7.21 3.58 9.15
C ALA A 38 6.89 5.08 8.96
N ASP A 39 7.60 5.72 8.03
CA ASP A 39 7.35 7.12 7.66
C ASP A 39 6.21 7.25 6.68
N LEU A 40 6.06 6.23 5.80
CA LEU A 40 4.98 6.10 4.82
C LEU A 40 4.29 4.75 4.98
N LEU A 41 2.96 4.77 5.00
CA LEU A 41 2.11 3.57 4.94
C LEU A 41 1.31 3.56 3.65
N PHE A 42 1.33 2.42 2.95
CA PHE A 42 0.51 2.13 1.78
C PHE A 42 -0.50 1.06 2.18
N LEU A 43 -1.74 1.45 2.45
CA LEU A 43 -2.76 0.54 2.97
C LEU A 43 -3.80 0.23 1.90
N GLN A 44 -4.11 -1.06 1.73
CA GLN A 44 -5.15 -1.53 0.84
C GLN A 44 -6.33 -2.05 1.65
N GLU A 45 -7.50 -2.07 1.04
CA GLU A 45 -8.78 -2.40 1.69
C GLU A 45 -9.08 -1.53 2.92
N MET A 46 -8.59 -0.29 2.95
CA MET A 46 -8.95 0.66 3.99
C MET A 46 -10.46 0.89 3.95
N GLN A 47 -11.16 0.53 5.02
CA GLN A 47 -12.58 0.79 5.15
C GLN A 47 -12.82 2.29 5.39
N GLY A 48 -13.64 2.90 4.55
CA GLY A 48 -14.18 4.22 4.81
C GLY A 48 -15.44 4.13 5.69
N GLU A 49 -16.54 4.67 5.21
CA GLU A 49 -17.82 4.52 5.91
C GLU A 49 -18.38 3.11 5.76
N HIS A 50 -19.05 2.60 6.81
CA HIS A 50 -19.82 1.36 6.76
C HIS A 50 -20.95 1.41 7.77
N HIS A 51 -22.12 1.90 7.35
CA HIS A 51 -23.25 2.20 8.23
C HIS A 51 -23.77 1.00 9.04
N ARG A 52 -23.69 -0.22 8.50
CA ARG A 52 -24.12 -1.43 9.20
C ARG A 52 -23.08 -1.85 10.26
N HIS A 53 -21.79 -1.85 9.92
CA HIS A 53 -20.73 -2.21 10.86
C HIS A 53 -20.65 -1.22 12.01
N LYS A 54 -20.77 0.09 11.76
CA LYS A 54 -20.79 1.12 12.79
C LYS A 54 -21.85 0.88 13.87
N LYS A 55 -22.97 0.22 13.51
CA LYS A 55 -24.06 -0.10 14.45
C LYS A 55 -23.87 -1.43 15.19
N ASN A 56 -23.19 -2.40 14.58
CA ASN A 56 -23.21 -3.81 15.01
C ASN A 56 -21.84 -4.35 15.44
N VAL A 57 -20.76 -3.64 15.17
CA VAL A 57 -19.39 -4.08 15.50
C VAL A 57 -18.91 -3.31 16.73
N GLU A 58 -18.56 -4.05 17.76
CA GLU A 58 -18.00 -3.46 18.99
C GLU A 58 -16.66 -2.77 18.69
N HIS A 59 -16.42 -1.66 19.38
CA HIS A 59 -15.21 -0.85 19.25
C HIS A 59 -14.97 -0.28 17.84
N TRP A 60 -16.03 -0.14 17.03
CA TRP A 60 -15.93 0.58 15.76
C TRP A 60 -15.64 2.06 16.03
N PRO A 61 -14.58 2.65 15.43
CA PRO A 61 -14.25 4.06 15.65
C PRO A 61 -15.39 5.00 15.22
N ASP A 62 -15.57 6.10 15.96
CA ASP A 62 -16.53 7.15 15.59
C ASP A 62 -16.08 7.92 14.35
N GLN A 63 -14.77 8.13 14.22
CA GLN A 63 -14.09 8.74 13.08
C GLN A 63 -13.89 7.72 11.95
N SER A 64 -13.48 8.18 10.78
CA SER A 64 -13.12 7.26 9.69
C SER A 64 -11.89 6.40 10.07
N HIS A 65 -11.78 5.20 9.51
CA HIS A 65 -10.66 4.30 9.83
C HIS A 65 -9.30 4.91 9.50
N ILE A 66 -9.22 5.75 8.45
CA ILE A 66 -7.96 6.42 8.11
C ILE A 66 -7.58 7.46 9.15
N GLU A 67 -8.52 8.30 9.59
CA GLU A 67 -8.28 9.28 10.66
C GLU A 67 -7.89 8.57 11.96
N PHE A 68 -8.58 7.48 12.30
CA PHE A 68 -8.27 6.67 13.47
C PHE A 68 -6.84 6.11 13.44
N ILE A 69 -6.39 5.53 12.32
CA ILE A 69 -5.02 5.01 12.20
C ILE A 69 -4.00 6.15 12.18
N ALA A 70 -4.28 7.25 11.48
CA ALA A 70 -3.36 8.37 11.30
C ALA A 70 -3.06 9.14 12.60
N GLU A 71 -4.03 9.15 13.52
CA GLU A 71 -4.01 9.95 14.74
C GLU A 71 -2.72 9.77 15.56
N GLY A 72 -2.05 10.88 15.82
CA GLY A 72 -0.86 10.97 16.69
C GLY A 72 0.46 10.61 16.03
N VAL A 73 0.49 10.00 14.82
CA VAL A 73 1.73 9.55 14.17
C VAL A 73 1.88 10.03 12.72
N TRP A 74 0.81 9.96 11.93
CA TRP A 74 0.84 10.34 10.50
C TRP A 74 -0.10 11.52 10.25
N PRO A 75 0.40 12.77 10.39
CA PRO A 75 -0.45 13.97 10.30
C PRO A 75 -0.99 14.22 8.88
N HIS A 76 -0.43 13.56 7.88
CA HIS A 76 -0.82 13.72 6.48
C HIS A 76 -1.32 12.40 5.92
N PHE A 77 -2.48 12.40 5.26
CA PHE A 77 -3.00 11.21 4.61
C PHE A 77 -3.81 11.55 3.36
N ALA A 78 -3.85 10.59 2.43
CA ALA A 78 -4.68 10.60 1.24
C ALA A 78 -5.52 9.32 1.21
N TYR A 79 -6.78 9.42 0.77
CA TYR A 79 -7.70 8.28 0.68
C TYR A 79 -8.40 8.24 -0.66
N GLY A 80 -8.24 7.13 -1.40
CA GLY A 80 -8.89 6.87 -2.66
C GLY A 80 -10.05 5.89 -2.52
N LYS A 81 -11.30 6.35 -2.68
CA LYS A 81 -12.46 5.46 -2.75
C LYS A 81 -12.37 4.59 -4.00
N ASN A 82 -12.41 3.26 -3.83
CA ASN A 82 -12.37 2.32 -4.96
C ASN A 82 -13.70 1.60 -5.11
N ALA A 83 -14.12 0.86 -4.08
CA ALA A 83 -15.36 0.08 -4.06
C ALA A 83 -16.42 0.84 -3.26
N ILE A 84 -17.49 1.21 -3.93
CA ILE A 84 -18.64 1.90 -3.35
C ILE A 84 -19.83 0.95 -3.43
N TYR A 85 -20.52 0.76 -2.31
CA TYR A 85 -21.70 -0.11 -2.19
C TYR A 85 -22.73 0.54 -1.25
N ASN A 86 -23.95 0.02 -1.23
CA ASN A 86 -25.09 0.65 -0.53
C ASN A 86 -24.88 0.96 0.95
N VAL A 87 -24.00 0.21 1.62
CA VAL A 87 -23.76 0.36 3.07
C VAL A 87 -22.43 1.06 3.41
N GLY A 88 -21.61 1.37 2.40
CA GLY A 88 -20.31 2.03 2.63
C GLY A 88 -19.36 1.97 1.44
N HIS A 89 -18.09 2.14 1.72
CA HIS A 89 -17.01 2.08 0.72
C HIS A 89 -15.68 1.69 1.37
N HIS A 90 -14.78 1.13 0.56
CA HIS A 90 -13.37 0.94 0.94
C HIS A 90 -12.44 1.32 -0.21
N GLY A 91 -11.15 1.43 0.06
CA GLY A 91 -10.19 1.84 -0.96
C GLY A 91 -8.74 1.75 -0.52
N ASN A 92 -7.90 2.46 -1.25
CA ASN A 92 -6.48 2.62 -0.95
C ASN A 92 -6.25 3.85 -0.06
N ALA A 93 -5.25 3.79 0.81
CA ALA A 93 -4.84 4.92 1.62
C ALA A 93 -3.31 5.04 1.64
N ILE A 94 -2.82 6.26 1.69
CA ILE A 94 -1.42 6.57 1.98
C ILE A 94 -1.41 7.47 3.21
N LEU A 95 -0.67 7.05 4.26
CA LEU A 95 -0.42 7.89 5.42
C LEU A 95 1.06 8.29 5.43
N SER A 96 1.36 9.51 5.82
CA SER A 96 2.69 10.09 5.72
C SER A 96 3.03 10.95 6.93
N LYS A 97 4.28 10.85 7.40
CA LYS A 97 4.87 11.83 8.33
C LYS A 97 5.23 13.14 7.62
N TYR A 98 5.28 13.13 6.28
CA TYR A 98 5.65 14.27 5.44
C TYR A 98 4.43 14.86 4.71
N PRO A 99 4.37 16.17 4.48
CA PRO A 99 3.25 16.79 3.79
C PRO A 99 3.17 16.37 2.32
N PHE A 100 1.94 16.18 1.83
CA PHE A 100 1.70 16.02 0.40
C PHE A 100 1.79 17.39 -0.30
N GLN A 101 2.51 17.45 -1.42
CA GLN A 101 2.44 18.56 -2.35
C GLN A 101 1.12 18.49 -3.16
N SER A 102 0.77 17.26 -3.56
CA SER A 102 -0.49 16.94 -4.22
C SER A 102 -0.77 15.44 -4.14
N TRP A 103 -2.02 15.06 -4.39
CA TRP A 103 -2.40 13.66 -4.58
C TRP A 103 -3.64 13.54 -5.46
N GLU A 104 -3.80 12.40 -6.11
CA GLU A 104 -4.92 12.09 -6.99
C GLU A 104 -5.30 10.62 -6.90
N ASN A 105 -6.61 10.33 -6.92
CA ASN A 105 -7.16 8.98 -7.00
C ASN A 105 -7.64 8.70 -8.42
N ILE A 106 -6.91 7.85 -9.15
CA ILE A 106 -7.11 7.58 -10.57
C ILE A 106 -7.87 6.26 -10.72
N ASN A 107 -9.07 6.29 -11.31
CA ASN A 107 -9.85 5.10 -11.59
C ASN A 107 -9.19 4.26 -12.70
N VAL A 108 -8.79 3.03 -12.35
CA VAL A 108 -8.22 2.06 -13.29
C VAL A 108 -9.12 0.85 -13.52
N SER A 109 -10.37 0.92 -13.08
CA SER A 109 -11.36 -0.14 -13.32
C SER A 109 -11.57 -0.31 -14.83
N PRO A 110 -11.30 -1.51 -15.38
CA PRO A 110 -11.54 -1.76 -16.82
C PRO A 110 -13.01 -2.07 -17.12
N PHE A 111 -13.80 -2.37 -16.09
CA PHE A 111 -15.21 -2.75 -16.19
C PHE A 111 -16.03 -2.03 -15.09
N PRO A 112 -17.35 -1.80 -15.26
CA PRO A 112 -18.18 -1.11 -14.27
C PRO A 112 -18.22 -1.76 -12.88
N TRP A 113 -17.97 -3.08 -12.80
CA TRP A 113 -17.94 -3.83 -11.55
C TRP A 113 -16.54 -3.96 -10.93
N ALA A 114 -15.49 -3.58 -11.64
CA ALA A 114 -14.12 -3.63 -11.16
C ALA A 114 -13.79 -2.35 -10.41
N SER A 115 -13.82 -2.37 -9.11
CA SER A 115 -13.61 -1.20 -8.26
C SER A 115 -12.13 -1.09 -7.87
N ARG A 116 -11.29 -0.52 -8.75
CA ARG A 116 -9.85 -0.37 -8.56
C ARG A 116 -9.37 1.04 -8.90
N SER A 117 -8.42 1.54 -8.14
CA SER A 117 -7.76 2.81 -8.41
C SER A 117 -6.27 2.77 -8.09
N LEU A 118 -5.55 3.74 -8.63
CA LEU A 118 -4.20 4.12 -8.22
C LEU A 118 -4.34 5.37 -7.36
N LEU A 119 -3.78 5.36 -6.17
CA LEU A 119 -3.67 6.56 -5.34
C LEU A 119 -2.24 7.08 -5.47
N HIS A 120 -2.07 8.14 -6.26
CA HIS A 120 -0.77 8.75 -6.54
C HIS A 120 -0.62 10.02 -5.72
N GLY A 121 0.42 10.09 -4.90
CA GLY A 121 0.81 11.25 -4.12
C GLY A 121 2.20 11.74 -4.48
N ILE A 122 2.46 13.00 -4.23
CA ILE A 122 3.77 13.64 -4.31
C ILE A 122 4.09 14.19 -2.94
N ILE A 123 5.23 13.82 -2.38
CA ILE A 123 5.72 14.32 -1.09
C ILE A 123 7.08 14.97 -1.26
N ARG A 124 7.42 15.89 -0.36
CA ARG A 124 8.78 16.43 -0.25
C ARG A 124 9.38 16.01 1.07
N LEU A 125 10.52 15.31 0.99
CA LEU A 125 11.27 14.94 2.17
C LEU A 125 12.07 16.13 2.71
N PRO A 126 12.26 16.25 4.03
CA PRO A 126 13.15 17.25 4.61
C PRO A 126 14.57 17.11 4.00
N ASP A 127 15.17 18.22 3.69
CA ASP A 127 16.52 18.32 3.13
C ASP A 127 16.70 17.69 1.74
N SER A 128 15.58 17.30 1.06
CA SER A 128 15.60 16.83 -0.32
C SER A 128 15.27 17.96 -1.31
N ALA A 129 16.07 18.06 -2.36
CA ALA A 129 15.80 19.00 -3.47
C ALA A 129 14.70 18.45 -4.40
N GLN A 130 14.46 17.15 -4.40
CA GLN A 130 13.52 16.47 -5.29
C GLN A 130 12.25 16.01 -4.57
N ASP A 131 11.15 16.08 -5.28
CA ASP A 131 9.89 15.46 -4.87
C ASP A 131 9.96 13.95 -5.05
N VAL A 132 9.37 13.21 -4.11
CA VAL A 132 9.22 11.75 -4.19
C VAL A 132 7.80 11.42 -4.61
N HIS A 133 7.66 10.70 -5.72
CA HIS A 133 6.37 10.18 -6.17
C HIS A 133 6.06 8.86 -5.46
N ILE A 134 4.84 8.73 -4.98
CA ILE A 134 4.38 7.55 -4.23
C ILE A 134 3.05 7.08 -4.78
N VAL A 135 2.91 5.79 -5.08
CA VAL A 135 1.69 5.22 -5.65
C VAL A 135 1.25 4.00 -4.84
N CYS A 136 0.06 4.06 -4.26
CA CYS A 136 -0.60 2.92 -3.63
C CYS A 136 -1.53 2.24 -4.62
N ILE A 137 -1.39 0.91 -4.74
CA ILE A 137 -2.20 0.12 -5.66
C ILE A 137 -2.88 -1.06 -4.96
N HIS A 138 -4.02 -1.49 -5.53
CA HIS A 138 -4.63 -2.79 -5.27
C HIS A 138 -5.26 -3.28 -6.58
N PHE A 139 -4.58 -4.21 -7.27
CA PHE A 139 -5.02 -4.73 -8.56
C PHE A 139 -6.08 -5.82 -8.44
N GLY A 140 -6.76 -6.10 -9.56
CA GLY A 140 -7.76 -7.13 -9.66
C GLY A 140 -7.18 -8.55 -9.69
N LEU A 141 -8.00 -9.51 -9.26
CA LEU A 141 -7.62 -10.94 -9.22
C LEU A 141 -7.51 -11.56 -10.63
N MET A 142 -8.32 -11.08 -11.59
CA MET A 142 -8.33 -11.65 -12.93
C MET A 142 -7.16 -11.14 -13.78
N GLY A 143 -6.45 -12.06 -14.44
CA GLY A 143 -5.26 -11.72 -15.22
C GLY A 143 -5.51 -10.72 -16.36
N LYS A 144 -6.69 -10.76 -17.02
CA LYS A 144 -7.07 -9.78 -18.05
C LYS A 144 -7.27 -8.39 -17.46
N GLU A 145 -7.99 -8.30 -16.34
CA GLU A 145 -8.21 -7.06 -15.59
C GLU A 145 -6.88 -6.46 -15.16
N ARG A 146 -6.04 -7.27 -14.52
CA ARG A 146 -4.72 -6.84 -14.02
C ARG A 146 -3.80 -6.31 -15.11
N ARG A 147 -3.77 -6.94 -16.31
CA ARG A 147 -2.99 -6.43 -17.44
C ARG A 147 -3.41 -5.03 -17.88
N LEU A 148 -4.72 -4.77 -17.93
CA LEU A 148 -5.23 -3.43 -18.26
C LEU A 148 -4.89 -2.39 -17.17
N GLN A 149 -4.94 -2.79 -15.90
CA GLN A 149 -4.58 -1.92 -14.77
C GLN A 149 -3.08 -1.63 -14.74
N ILE A 150 -2.23 -2.60 -15.06
CA ILE A 150 -0.79 -2.43 -15.21
C ILE A 150 -0.50 -1.43 -16.33
N GLY A 151 -1.15 -1.56 -17.50
CA GLY A 151 -1.02 -0.60 -18.60
C GLY A 151 -1.35 0.84 -18.15
N LYS A 152 -2.48 1.02 -17.47
CA LYS A 152 -2.87 2.34 -16.93
C LYS A 152 -1.89 2.89 -15.88
N LEU A 153 -1.25 2.02 -15.09
CA LEU A 153 -0.17 2.44 -14.18
C LEU A 153 1.05 2.92 -14.96
N CYS A 154 1.47 2.19 -15.99
CA CYS A 154 2.57 2.61 -16.86
C CYS A 154 2.27 3.97 -17.51
N ASP A 155 1.10 4.13 -18.13
CA ASP A 155 0.66 5.38 -18.76
C ASP A 155 0.67 6.55 -17.76
N ARG A 156 0.25 6.30 -16.51
CA ARG A 156 0.27 7.32 -15.45
C ARG A 156 1.69 7.72 -15.06
N ILE A 157 2.58 6.74 -14.89
CA ILE A 157 3.97 7.01 -14.53
C ILE A 157 4.67 7.76 -15.66
N ASP A 158 4.55 7.31 -16.89
CA ASP A 158 5.20 7.93 -18.04
C ASP A 158 4.75 9.38 -18.26
N SER A 159 3.47 9.67 -18.00
CA SER A 159 2.91 11.01 -18.26
C SER A 159 3.05 11.99 -17.09
N HIS A 160 3.24 11.54 -15.85
CA HIS A 160 3.16 12.40 -14.66
C HIS A 160 4.35 12.29 -13.71
N VAL A 161 5.27 11.35 -13.92
CA VAL A 161 6.44 11.18 -13.06
C VAL A 161 7.70 11.46 -13.87
N PRO A 162 8.46 12.52 -13.58
CA PRO A 162 9.73 12.78 -14.25
C PRO A 162 10.65 11.54 -14.18
N HIS A 163 11.41 11.30 -15.26
CA HIS A 163 12.20 10.08 -15.38
C HIS A 163 13.30 9.97 -14.32
N ASP A 164 13.82 11.08 -13.88
CA ASP A 164 14.84 11.22 -12.84
C ASP A 164 14.27 11.34 -11.42
N ALA A 165 12.93 11.45 -11.28
CA ALA A 165 12.31 11.58 -9.97
C ALA A 165 12.28 10.24 -9.23
N PRO A 166 12.57 10.25 -7.91
CA PRO A 166 12.36 9.10 -7.04
C PRO A 166 10.88 8.66 -7.04
N LEU A 167 10.66 7.36 -7.18
CA LEU A 167 9.33 6.78 -7.25
C LEU A 167 9.24 5.51 -6.38
N ILE A 168 8.15 5.39 -5.62
CA ILE A 168 7.76 4.16 -4.90
C ILE A 168 6.37 3.75 -5.35
N VAL A 169 6.22 2.51 -5.81
CA VAL A 169 4.91 1.89 -6.11
C VAL A 169 4.74 0.70 -5.20
N ALA A 170 3.77 0.77 -4.29
CA ALA A 170 3.57 -0.26 -3.28
C ALA A 170 2.10 -0.67 -3.15
N GLY A 171 1.87 -1.93 -2.79
CA GLY A 171 0.53 -2.44 -2.58
C GLY A 171 0.35 -3.92 -2.87
N ASP A 172 -0.91 -4.30 -2.97
CA ASP A 172 -1.35 -5.62 -3.38
C ASP A 172 -1.49 -5.69 -4.90
N PHE A 173 -0.51 -6.34 -5.54
CA PHE A 173 -0.47 -6.51 -7.00
C PHE A 173 -1.36 -7.65 -7.49
N ASN A 174 -1.79 -8.56 -6.61
CA ASN A 174 -2.51 -9.77 -6.98
C ASN A 174 -1.82 -10.56 -8.13
N ASP A 175 -0.51 -10.33 -8.31
CA ASP A 175 0.30 -10.89 -9.39
C ASP A 175 1.23 -12.00 -8.91
N TRP A 176 0.65 -13.09 -8.41
CA TRP A 176 1.40 -14.24 -7.87
C TRP A 176 2.32 -14.92 -8.89
N ARG A 177 2.16 -14.64 -10.19
CA ARG A 177 2.99 -15.16 -11.28
C ARG A 177 4.15 -14.24 -11.67
N GLY A 178 4.24 -13.03 -11.10
CA GLY A 178 5.32 -12.08 -11.39
C GLY A 178 5.29 -11.48 -12.81
N GLN A 179 4.13 -11.40 -13.44
CA GLN A 179 4.00 -10.93 -14.83
C GLN A 179 4.29 -9.44 -14.98
N ALA A 180 4.01 -8.64 -13.95
CA ALA A 180 4.24 -7.20 -13.97
C ALA A 180 5.73 -6.84 -13.86
N GLY A 181 6.53 -7.63 -13.14
CA GLY A 181 7.90 -7.29 -12.79
C GLY A 181 8.81 -6.99 -13.98
N ARG A 182 8.74 -7.79 -15.03
CA ARG A 182 9.53 -7.57 -16.24
C ARG A 182 9.14 -6.27 -16.95
N LEU A 183 7.84 -6.02 -17.11
CA LEU A 183 7.35 -4.78 -17.73
C LEU A 183 7.78 -3.55 -16.95
N PHE A 184 7.67 -3.60 -15.61
CA PHE A 184 8.07 -2.49 -14.76
C PHE A 184 9.57 -2.23 -14.80
N HIS A 185 10.38 -3.28 -14.84
CA HIS A 185 11.83 -3.16 -14.99
C HIS A 185 12.21 -2.58 -16.36
N ASP A 186 11.71 -3.17 -17.45
CA ASP A 186 12.16 -2.85 -18.79
C ASP A 186 11.61 -1.50 -19.31
N HIS A 187 10.42 -1.07 -18.83
CA HIS A 187 9.75 0.12 -19.32
C HIS A 187 9.84 1.31 -18.36
N LEU A 188 9.78 1.06 -17.05
CA LEU A 188 9.72 2.11 -16.02
C LEU A 188 10.99 2.23 -15.17
N ASP A 189 12.00 1.40 -15.42
CA ASP A 189 13.22 1.28 -14.60
C ASP A 189 12.91 1.05 -13.10
N LEU A 190 11.83 0.31 -12.82
CA LEU A 190 11.43 -0.02 -11.46
C LEU A 190 12.04 -1.35 -11.02
N GLN A 191 12.68 -1.35 -9.86
CA GLN A 191 13.21 -2.53 -9.19
C GLN A 191 12.30 -2.93 -8.03
N GLU A 192 12.18 -4.24 -7.76
CA GLU A 192 11.42 -4.74 -6.61
C GLU A 192 12.34 -4.96 -5.43
N VAL A 193 12.04 -4.31 -4.28
CA VAL A 193 12.99 -4.19 -3.16
C VAL A 193 13.27 -5.54 -2.48
N PHE A 194 12.27 -6.40 -2.29
CA PHE A 194 12.47 -7.72 -1.64
C PHE A 194 13.25 -8.68 -2.56
N LEU A 195 13.01 -8.60 -3.88
CA LEU A 195 13.80 -9.35 -4.86
C LEU A 195 15.26 -8.93 -4.86
N GLN A 196 15.54 -7.61 -4.79
CA GLN A 196 16.90 -7.08 -4.74
C GLN A 196 17.63 -7.49 -3.46
N THR A 197 16.94 -7.51 -2.33
CA THR A 197 17.58 -7.81 -1.03
C THR A 197 17.68 -9.30 -0.73
N HIS A 198 16.77 -10.14 -1.27
CA HIS A 198 16.67 -11.58 -0.93
C HIS A 198 16.80 -12.53 -2.12
N GLY A 199 16.94 -12.04 -3.36
CA GLY A 199 17.02 -12.86 -4.56
C GLY A 199 15.69 -13.56 -4.96
N ARG A 200 14.58 -13.22 -4.33
CA ARG A 200 13.24 -13.79 -4.58
C ARG A 200 12.15 -12.81 -4.15
N HIS A 201 10.94 -12.96 -4.67
CA HIS A 201 9.79 -12.20 -4.18
C HIS A 201 9.29 -12.71 -2.81
N ALA A 202 8.76 -11.79 -2.02
CA ALA A 202 8.12 -12.13 -0.75
C ALA A 202 6.83 -12.93 -0.96
N ARG A 203 6.64 -13.99 -0.20
CA ARG A 203 5.36 -14.72 -0.12
C ARG A 203 4.56 -14.12 1.03
N THR A 204 3.48 -13.41 0.72
CA THR A 204 2.72 -12.61 1.71
C THR A 204 1.34 -13.16 2.01
N PHE A 205 0.80 -14.04 1.16
CA PHE A 205 -0.57 -14.56 1.27
C PHE A 205 -0.63 -16.09 1.14
N PRO A 206 -1.55 -16.77 1.85
CA PRO A 206 -2.17 -16.28 3.07
C PRO A 206 -1.14 -16.24 4.22
N VAL A 207 -1.30 -15.32 5.17
CA VAL A 207 -0.29 -15.06 6.21
C VAL A 207 0.09 -16.31 7.03
N TRP A 208 -0.86 -17.18 7.31
CA TRP A 208 -0.69 -18.40 8.11
C TRP A 208 0.04 -19.54 7.38
N LEU A 209 0.03 -19.55 6.02
CA LEU A 209 0.79 -20.47 5.17
C LEU A 209 1.16 -19.76 3.86
N PRO A 210 2.18 -18.90 3.85
CA PRO A 210 2.44 -18.00 2.74
C PRO A 210 3.07 -18.72 1.55
N PHE A 211 2.33 -18.83 0.43
CA PHE A 211 2.80 -19.39 -0.83
C PHE A 211 2.61 -18.46 -2.03
N LEU A 212 1.73 -17.45 -1.94
CA LEU A 212 1.49 -16.48 -3.00
C LEU A 212 2.23 -15.17 -2.75
N GLN A 213 2.75 -14.60 -3.83
CA GLN A 213 3.54 -13.36 -3.85
C GLN A 213 2.62 -12.21 -4.28
N MET A 214 1.77 -11.73 -3.37
CA MET A 214 0.74 -10.74 -3.69
C MET A 214 1.23 -9.31 -3.54
N ASP A 215 1.87 -9.02 -2.43
CA ASP A 215 2.27 -7.66 -2.04
C ASP A 215 3.72 -7.39 -2.46
N ARG A 216 4.00 -6.17 -2.93
CA ARG A 216 5.33 -5.76 -3.37
C ARG A 216 5.57 -4.28 -3.14
N ILE A 217 6.86 -3.90 -3.13
CA ILE A 217 7.33 -2.53 -3.13
C ILE A 217 8.31 -2.39 -4.28
N TYR A 218 7.91 -1.66 -5.34
CA TYR A 218 8.79 -1.27 -6.42
C TYR A 218 9.32 0.13 -6.18
N TYR A 219 10.52 0.41 -6.66
CA TYR A 219 11.18 1.70 -6.49
C TYR A 219 12.13 2.02 -7.66
N ARG A 220 12.40 3.31 -7.85
CA ARG A 220 13.54 3.84 -8.63
C ARG A 220 14.03 5.14 -8.01
N GLY A 221 15.29 5.53 -8.30
CA GLY A 221 15.88 6.77 -7.79
C GLY A 221 16.13 6.79 -6.28
N LEU A 222 16.09 5.63 -5.61
CA LEU A 222 16.35 5.44 -4.18
C LEU A 222 17.34 4.31 -3.96
N VAL A 223 18.02 4.30 -2.81
CA VAL A 223 18.98 3.24 -2.45
C VAL A 223 18.36 2.34 -1.37
N PRO A 224 18.00 1.08 -1.67
CA PRO A 224 17.43 0.17 -0.69
C PRO A 224 18.49 -0.24 0.34
N VAL A 225 18.08 -0.28 1.62
CA VAL A 225 18.90 -0.71 2.75
C VAL A 225 18.41 -2.07 3.25
N SER A 226 17.11 -2.24 3.43
CA SER A 226 16.50 -3.49 3.88
C SER A 226 15.07 -3.63 3.39
N CYS A 227 14.59 -4.87 3.35
CA CYS A 227 13.17 -5.16 3.16
C CYS A 227 12.81 -6.41 3.95
N ASP A 228 11.80 -6.30 4.81
CA ASP A 228 11.36 -7.37 5.70
C ASP A 228 9.90 -7.71 5.45
N ARG A 229 9.58 -9.00 5.48
CA ARG A 229 8.21 -9.48 5.58
C ARG A 229 7.87 -9.66 7.06
N LEU A 230 6.90 -8.89 7.53
CA LEU A 230 6.45 -8.95 8.93
C LEU A 230 5.39 -10.05 9.07
N ALA A 231 5.79 -11.25 9.49
CA ALA A 231 4.93 -12.43 9.48
C ALA A 231 4.80 -13.14 10.84
N HIS A 232 5.41 -12.59 11.89
CA HIS A 232 5.29 -13.07 13.26
C HIS A 232 4.30 -12.21 14.05
N SER A 233 3.94 -12.66 15.24
CA SER A 233 3.05 -11.92 16.14
C SER A 233 3.46 -10.43 16.23
N PRO A 234 2.48 -9.53 16.15
CA PRO A 234 1.04 -9.75 16.05
C PRO A 234 0.50 -9.90 14.61
N TRP A 235 1.33 -9.74 13.57
CA TRP A 235 0.94 -9.63 12.17
C TRP A 235 0.22 -10.87 11.61
N ASP A 236 0.58 -12.05 12.09
CA ASP A 236 0.00 -13.34 11.71
C ASP A 236 -1.48 -13.50 12.10
N LEU A 237 -2.00 -12.59 12.94
CA LEU A 237 -3.39 -12.58 13.43
C LEU A 237 -4.24 -11.42 12.92
N LEU A 238 -3.61 -10.38 12.33
CA LEU A 238 -4.26 -9.09 12.05
C LEU A 238 -4.93 -9.00 10.68
N SER A 239 -4.43 -9.73 9.68
CA SER A 239 -4.98 -9.78 8.31
C SER A 239 -4.61 -11.12 7.68
N ASP A 240 -5.21 -11.45 6.55
CA ASP A 240 -4.83 -12.60 5.73
C ASP A 240 -3.58 -12.35 4.89
N HIS A 241 -3.09 -11.10 4.80
CA HIS A 241 -1.82 -10.70 4.20
C HIS A 241 -0.74 -10.44 5.27
N ALA A 242 0.52 -10.69 4.92
CA ALA A 242 1.68 -10.24 5.70
C ALA A 242 2.19 -8.89 5.13
N PRO A 243 2.43 -7.86 5.96
CA PRO A 243 2.98 -6.61 5.48
C PRO A 243 4.44 -6.73 5.05
N LEU A 244 4.85 -5.86 4.13
CA LEU A 244 6.25 -5.63 3.75
C LEU A 244 6.71 -4.27 4.26
N ALA A 245 7.87 -4.23 4.92
CA ALA A 245 8.53 -3.01 5.36
C ALA A 245 9.88 -2.88 4.68
N ALA A 246 10.14 -1.74 4.04
CA ALA A 246 11.42 -1.44 3.40
C ALA A 246 12.03 -0.15 3.97
N SER A 247 13.36 -0.08 3.96
CA SER A 247 14.11 1.11 4.33
C SER A 247 15.01 1.52 3.17
N PHE A 248 15.03 2.81 2.88
CA PHE A 248 15.87 3.43 1.86
C PHE A 248 16.81 4.45 2.50
N ALA A 249 18.04 4.56 2.01
CA ALA A 249 18.93 5.67 2.35
C ALA A 249 18.48 6.93 1.58
N LEU A 250 18.55 8.08 2.27
CA LEU A 250 18.31 9.41 1.72
C LEU A 250 19.63 10.14 1.50
#